data_019b6ecde1a03b8d633136e65885d007
#
_entry.id   019b6ecde1a03b8d633136e65885d007
#
_cell.length_a   1.000
_cell.length_b   1.000
_cell.length_c   1.000
_cell.angle_alpha   90.00
_cell.angle_beta   90.00
_cell.angle_gamma   90.00
#
_symmetry.space_group_name_H-M   'P 1'
#
loop_
_entity.id
_entity.type
_entity.pdbx_description
1 polymer ?
#
loop_
_entity_poly.entity_id
_entity_poly.type
_entity_poly.pdbx_seq_one_letter_code
_entity_poly.pdbx_strand_id
1 'polypeptide(L)'
;SFVGTPQINKLTCKVVEKGGSLAFQCGELLLSVPDDLTALMQQYKGKEVIVGLRPSELTLAPEGQGEIEGTVDSVEPLGDGFIVYLKAAGQMLVAKIAGGSTVIGKTISLNIEKGKFHIFDSQTEERLNP
;
A
#
# COMPACT_ATOMS: atom_id res chain seq x y z
N SER A 1 18.31 -11.71 -12.64
CA SER A 1 17.57 -12.53 -11.69
C SER A 1 16.22 -12.94 -12.26
N PHE A 2 15.65 -13.98 -11.74
CA PHE A 2 14.31 -14.38 -12.13
C PHE A 2 13.30 -13.39 -11.58
N VAL A 3 12.50 -12.84 -12.48
CA VAL A 3 11.48 -11.88 -12.09
C VAL A 3 10.11 -12.48 -12.40
N GLY A 4 9.39 -12.87 -11.35
CA GLY A 4 7.99 -13.20 -11.47
C GLY A 4 7.16 -11.98 -11.12
N THR A 5 5.86 -12.17 -11.08
CA THR A 5 4.95 -11.14 -10.57
C THR A 5 5.16 -11.06 -9.05
N PRO A 6 5.50 -9.88 -8.51
CA PRO A 6 5.65 -9.75 -7.07
C PRO A 6 4.33 -10.05 -6.36
N GLN A 7 4.43 -10.61 -5.17
CA GLN A 7 3.25 -10.93 -4.38
C GLN A 7 2.61 -9.66 -3.83
N ILE A 8 1.32 -9.74 -3.53
CA ILE A 8 0.58 -8.64 -2.92
C ILE A 8 1.23 -8.23 -1.59
N ASN A 9 1.31 -6.93 -1.36
CA ASN A 9 1.75 -6.43 -0.06
C ASN A 9 0.63 -6.68 0.94
N LYS A 10 0.95 -7.24 2.09
CA LYS A 10 -0.03 -7.48 3.16
C LYS A 10 0.39 -6.69 4.39
N LEU A 11 -0.46 -5.76 4.78
CA LEU A 11 -0.20 -4.91 5.93
C LEU A 11 -1.21 -5.21 7.01
N THR A 12 -0.72 -5.57 8.20
CA THR A 12 -1.59 -5.74 9.35
C THR A 12 -1.89 -4.36 9.91
N CYS A 13 -3.17 -4.00 9.94
CA CYS A 13 -3.59 -2.65 10.28
C CYS A 13 -4.72 -2.67 11.29
N LYS A 14 -4.80 -1.62 12.10
CA LYS A 14 -5.92 -1.39 12.98
C LYS A 14 -6.81 -0.33 12.32
N VAL A 15 -8.12 -0.54 12.36
CA VAL A 15 -9.07 0.47 11.88
C VAL A 15 -9.27 1.48 12.98
N VAL A 16 -8.91 2.73 12.72
CA VAL A 16 -8.94 3.80 13.72
C VAL A 16 -9.70 4.99 13.17
N GLU A 17 -10.06 5.90 14.08
CA GLU A 17 -10.68 7.17 13.69
C GLU A 17 -9.66 8.28 13.92
N LYS A 18 -9.43 9.09 12.89
CA LYS A 18 -8.52 10.22 12.94
C LYS A 18 -9.20 11.43 12.31
N GLY A 19 -9.34 12.51 13.07
CA GLY A 19 -9.94 13.72 12.54
C GLY A 19 -11.36 13.56 12.02
N GLY A 20 -12.13 12.65 12.61
CA GLY A 20 -13.50 12.41 12.20
C GLY A 20 -13.67 11.43 11.03
N SER A 21 -12.59 10.87 10.53
CA SER A 21 -12.61 9.91 9.42
C SER A 21 -11.91 8.62 9.80
N LEU A 22 -12.31 7.52 9.17
CA LEU A 22 -11.66 6.23 9.40
C LEU A 22 -10.34 6.16 8.65
N ALA A 23 -9.38 5.47 9.26
CA ALA A 23 -8.08 5.24 8.68
C ALA A 23 -7.56 3.85 9.07
N PHE A 24 -6.64 3.34 8.27
CA PHE A 24 -5.89 2.14 8.58
C PHE A 24 -4.56 2.56 9.19
N GLN A 25 -4.31 2.16 10.43
CA GLN A 25 -3.03 2.40 11.09
C GLN A 25 -2.21 1.13 10.98
N CYS A 26 -1.21 1.16 10.12
CA CYS A 26 -0.36 0.01 9.82
C CYS A 26 1.03 0.29 10.35
N GLY A 27 1.26 -0.01 11.63
CA GLY A 27 2.47 0.48 12.30
C GLY A 27 2.45 2.00 12.31
N GLU A 28 3.49 2.62 11.76
CA GLU A 28 3.55 4.08 11.67
C GLU A 28 2.93 4.61 10.38
N LEU A 29 2.54 3.72 9.48
CA LEU A 29 1.90 4.12 8.23
C LEU A 29 0.41 4.32 8.46
N LEU A 30 -0.11 5.46 8.02
CA LEU A 30 -1.53 5.78 8.14
C LEU A 30 -2.13 5.95 6.74
N LEU A 31 -3.16 5.15 6.44
CA LEU A 31 -3.83 5.20 5.15
C LEU A 31 -5.29 5.57 5.37
N SER A 32 -5.81 6.51 4.59
CA SER A 32 -7.22 6.87 4.68
C SER A 32 -8.09 5.72 4.17
N VAL A 33 -9.19 5.44 4.87
CA VAL A 33 -10.17 4.47 4.39
C VAL A 33 -10.95 5.12 3.24
N PRO A 34 -10.98 4.50 2.06
CA PRO A 34 -11.76 5.05 0.95
C PRO A 34 -13.25 5.12 1.28
N ASP A 35 -13.94 6.07 0.66
CA ASP A 35 -15.36 6.29 0.94
C ASP A 35 -16.20 5.04 0.73
N ASP A 36 -15.93 4.27 -0.32
CA ASP A 36 -16.68 3.06 -0.63
C ASP A 36 -16.44 1.92 0.37
N LEU A 37 -15.43 2.02 1.22
CA LEU A 37 -15.17 1.02 2.26
C LEU A 37 -15.56 1.50 3.66
N THR A 38 -16.03 2.74 3.79
CA THR A 38 -16.31 3.31 5.11
C THR A 38 -17.36 2.50 5.87
N ALA A 39 -18.46 2.14 5.23
CA ALA A 39 -19.53 1.39 5.90
C ALA A 39 -19.04 0.04 6.42
N LEU A 40 -18.27 -0.67 5.60
CA LEU A 40 -17.70 -1.96 6.01
C LEU A 40 -16.70 -1.78 7.14
N MET A 41 -15.78 -0.82 7.01
CA MET A 41 -14.73 -0.61 8.00
C MET A 41 -15.26 -0.05 9.31
N GLN A 42 -16.43 0.59 9.31
CA GLN A 42 -17.07 1.02 10.54
C GLN A 42 -17.33 -0.17 11.46
N GLN A 43 -17.65 -1.33 10.89
CA GLN A 43 -17.89 -2.55 11.64
C GLN A 43 -16.59 -3.13 12.25
N TYR A 44 -15.45 -2.70 11.74
CA TYR A 44 -14.15 -3.15 12.21
C TYR A 44 -13.40 -2.10 13.01
N LYS A 45 -14.06 -1.01 13.35
CA LYS A 45 -13.43 0.08 14.10
C LYS A 45 -12.84 -0.45 15.41
N GLY A 46 -11.56 -0.16 15.64
CA GLY A 46 -10.83 -0.66 16.78
C GLY A 46 -10.30 -2.07 16.62
N LYS A 47 -10.60 -2.73 15.50
CA LYS A 47 -10.17 -4.10 15.24
C LYS A 47 -9.08 -4.13 14.19
N GLU A 48 -8.42 -5.28 14.11
CA GLU A 48 -7.34 -5.51 13.17
C GLU A 48 -7.88 -6.11 11.88
N VAL A 49 -7.37 -5.65 10.74
CA VAL A 49 -7.62 -6.22 9.43
C VAL A 49 -6.29 -6.31 8.68
N ILE A 50 -6.25 -7.07 7.60
CA ILE A 50 -5.12 -7.08 6.69
C ILE A 50 -5.50 -6.26 5.48
N VAL A 51 -4.67 -5.26 5.15
CA VAL A 51 -4.83 -4.46 3.95
C VAL A 51 -3.86 -4.99 2.91
N GLY A 52 -4.40 -5.46 1.79
CA GLY A 52 -3.60 -5.95 0.68
C GLY A 52 -3.49 -4.89 -0.40
N LEU A 53 -2.28 -4.65 -0.88
CA LEU A 53 -2.00 -3.69 -1.95
C LEU A 53 -1.19 -4.41 -3.02
N ARG A 54 -1.75 -4.58 -4.22
CA ARG A 54 -1.02 -5.23 -5.30
C ARG A 54 0.06 -4.30 -5.82
N PRO A 55 1.27 -4.81 -6.06
CA PRO A 55 2.36 -3.96 -6.56
C PRO A 55 2.01 -3.14 -7.79
N SER A 56 1.25 -3.70 -8.73
CA SER A 56 0.86 -3.01 -9.97
C SER A 56 -0.26 -1.99 -9.78
N GLU A 57 -0.85 -1.94 -8.59
CA GLU A 57 -1.91 -0.98 -8.25
C GLU A 57 -1.38 0.21 -7.46
N LEU A 58 -0.07 0.28 -7.29
CA LEU A 58 0.62 1.42 -6.70
C LEU A 58 1.21 2.23 -7.86
N THR A 59 1.00 3.55 -7.84
CA THR A 59 1.44 4.44 -8.91
C THR A 59 2.31 5.54 -8.34
N LEU A 60 3.23 6.06 -9.15
CA LEU A 60 4.06 7.18 -8.72
C LEU A 60 3.22 8.45 -8.60
N ALA A 61 3.41 9.18 -7.51
CA ALA A 61 2.84 10.49 -7.30
C ALA A 61 3.96 11.53 -7.33
N PRO A 62 3.63 12.80 -7.58
CA PRO A 62 4.61 13.87 -7.43
C PRO A 62 5.19 13.84 -6.01
N GLU A 63 6.45 14.22 -5.88
CA GLU A 63 7.15 14.18 -4.61
C GLU A 63 6.36 14.87 -3.50
N GLY A 64 6.18 14.18 -2.39
CA GLY A 64 5.46 14.68 -1.23
C GLY A 64 3.95 14.70 -1.37
N GLN A 65 3.39 14.22 -2.48
CA GLN A 65 1.95 14.29 -2.73
C GLN A 65 1.26 12.92 -2.79
N GLY A 66 1.94 11.87 -2.39
CA GLY A 66 1.36 10.53 -2.39
C GLY A 66 0.77 10.15 -1.05
N GLU A 67 -0.02 9.08 -1.08
CA GLU A 67 -0.59 8.49 0.14
C GLU A 67 0.48 7.74 0.93
N ILE A 68 1.53 7.27 0.26
CA ILE A 68 2.63 6.53 0.86
C ILE A 68 3.92 7.22 0.44
N GLU A 69 4.80 7.47 1.40
CA GLU A 69 6.12 8.00 1.11
C GLU A 69 7.14 7.02 1.65
N GLY A 70 8.14 6.70 0.84
CA GLY A 70 9.16 5.76 1.26
C GLY A 70 10.49 6.00 0.57
N THR A 71 11.51 5.33 1.09
CA THR A 71 12.87 5.41 0.54
C THR A 71 13.17 4.14 -0.22
N VAL A 72 13.69 4.30 -1.43
CA VAL A 72 14.00 3.17 -2.31
C VAL A 72 15.16 2.37 -1.73
N ASP A 73 14.91 1.09 -1.47
CA ASP A 73 15.88 0.15 -0.92
C ASP A 73 16.56 -0.66 -2.03
N SER A 74 15.78 -1.11 -3.01
CA SER A 74 16.32 -1.83 -4.17
C SER A 74 15.41 -1.64 -5.37
N VAL A 75 15.98 -1.80 -6.55
CA VAL A 75 15.29 -1.59 -7.82
C VAL A 75 15.63 -2.74 -8.75
N GLU A 76 14.63 -3.22 -9.45
CA GLU A 76 14.82 -4.22 -10.50
C GLU A 76 14.27 -3.65 -11.80
N PRO A 77 15.16 -3.31 -12.75
CA PRO A 77 14.71 -2.78 -14.04
C PRO A 77 13.93 -3.83 -14.82
N LEU A 78 12.89 -3.37 -15.52
CA LEU A 78 12.12 -4.18 -16.46
C LEU A 78 12.29 -3.59 -17.84
N GLY A 79 11.80 -4.29 -18.86
CA GLY A 79 11.82 -3.76 -20.22
C GLY A 79 11.04 -2.45 -20.34
N ASP A 80 9.99 -2.28 -19.54
CA ASP A 80 9.20 -1.07 -19.50
C ASP A 80 8.81 -0.79 -18.06
N GLY A 81 9.63 0.02 -17.39
CA GLY A 81 9.42 0.36 -16.00
C GLY A 81 10.34 -0.40 -15.06
N PHE A 82 9.88 -0.63 -13.84
CA PHE A 82 10.73 -1.23 -12.82
C PHE A 82 9.92 -1.76 -11.65
N ILE A 83 10.52 -2.70 -10.92
CA ILE A 83 10.01 -3.13 -9.63
C ILE A 83 10.86 -2.43 -8.58
N VAL A 84 10.21 -1.83 -7.59
CA VAL A 84 10.91 -1.12 -6.52
C VAL A 84 10.50 -1.69 -5.18
N TYR A 85 11.50 -1.91 -4.32
CA TYR A 85 11.30 -2.25 -2.92
C TYR A 85 11.62 -0.99 -2.13
N LEU A 86 10.66 -0.50 -1.36
CA LEU A 86 10.81 0.74 -0.63
C LEU A 86 10.45 0.55 0.84
N LYS A 87 11.14 1.29 1.69
CA LYS A 87 10.85 1.30 3.11
C LYS A 87 9.97 2.51 3.41
N ALA A 88 8.74 2.26 3.86
CA ALA A 88 7.77 3.29 4.18
C ALA A 88 7.30 3.10 5.61
N ALA A 89 7.55 4.09 6.47
CA ALA A 89 7.14 4.07 7.87
C ALA A 89 7.54 2.75 8.58
N GLY A 90 8.75 2.28 8.30
CA GLY A 90 9.28 1.06 8.92
C GLY A 90 8.85 -0.25 8.27
N GLN A 91 8.04 -0.18 7.22
CA GLN A 91 7.56 -1.37 6.51
C GLN A 91 8.16 -1.43 5.11
N MET A 92 8.45 -2.66 4.65
CA MET A 92 8.95 -2.86 3.29
C MET A 92 7.77 -3.12 2.36
N LEU A 93 7.67 -2.31 1.32
CA LEU A 93 6.61 -2.45 0.31
C LEU A 93 7.26 -2.69 -1.05
N VAL A 94 6.54 -3.38 -1.92
CA VAL A 94 6.96 -3.60 -3.30
C VAL A 94 5.94 -2.97 -4.24
N ALA A 95 6.43 -2.22 -5.23
CA ALA A 95 5.60 -1.62 -6.26
C ALA A 95 6.15 -1.99 -7.63
N LYS A 96 5.25 -2.16 -8.59
CA LYS A 96 5.61 -2.42 -9.98
C LYS A 96 5.14 -1.24 -10.82
N ILE A 97 6.09 -0.45 -11.29
CA ILE A 97 5.82 0.82 -11.95
C ILE A 97 6.04 0.68 -13.45
N ALA A 98 5.06 1.11 -14.24
CA ALA A 98 5.18 1.12 -15.70
C ALA A 98 5.93 2.38 -16.13
N GLY A 99 6.98 2.20 -16.92
CA GLY A 99 7.79 3.31 -17.43
C GLY A 99 8.68 3.93 -16.37
N GLY A 100 9.61 4.78 -16.82
CA GLY A 100 10.48 5.54 -15.94
C GLY A 100 11.55 4.71 -15.27
N SER A 101 12.21 5.31 -14.30
CA SER A 101 13.26 4.69 -13.51
C SER A 101 13.40 5.41 -12.17
N THR A 102 14.09 4.74 -11.25
CA THR A 102 14.43 5.35 -9.96
C THR A 102 15.75 4.76 -9.48
N VAL A 103 16.28 5.30 -8.38
CA VAL A 103 17.56 4.85 -7.85
C VAL A 103 17.47 4.62 -6.34
N ILE A 104 18.33 3.75 -5.85
CA ILE A 104 18.44 3.45 -4.41
C ILE A 104 18.72 4.72 -3.63
N GLY A 105 18.05 4.87 -2.50
CA GLY A 105 18.22 6.01 -1.61
C GLY A 105 17.30 7.19 -1.89
N LYS A 106 16.60 7.18 -3.03
CA LYS A 106 15.67 8.25 -3.35
C LYS A 106 14.37 8.10 -2.55
N THR A 107 13.81 9.20 -2.10
CA THR A 107 12.49 9.23 -1.50
C THR A 107 11.46 9.39 -2.62
N ILE A 108 10.49 8.49 -2.65
CA ILE A 108 9.43 8.52 -3.65
C ILE A 108 8.06 8.51 -2.96
N SER A 109 7.07 9.02 -3.65
CA SER A 109 5.68 9.03 -3.20
C SER A 109 4.84 8.16 -4.11
N LEU A 110 3.93 7.39 -3.51
CA LEU A 110 3.06 6.49 -4.25
C LEU A 110 1.61 6.78 -3.88
N ASN A 111 0.74 6.59 -4.87
CA ASN A 111 -0.69 6.56 -4.65
C ASN A 111 -1.20 5.14 -4.83
N ILE A 112 -2.27 4.82 -4.14
CA ILE A 112 -2.97 3.56 -4.31
C ILE A 112 -4.06 3.82 -5.37
N GLU A 113 -4.08 3.01 -6.42
CA GLU A 113 -5.06 3.16 -7.47
C GLU A 113 -6.46 3.07 -6.89
N LYS A 114 -7.35 3.97 -7.34
CA LYS A 114 -8.70 4.08 -6.79
C LYS A 114 -9.46 2.76 -6.89
N GLY A 115 -10.09 2.37 -5.79
CA GLY A 115 -10.88 1.14 -5.73
C GLY A 115 -10.06 -0.13 -5.59
N LYS A 116 -8.77 -0.04 -5.31
CA LYS A 116 -7.85 -1.18 -5.29
C LYS A 116 -7.34 -1.55 -3.91
N PHE A 117 -8.08 -1.21 -2.86
CA PHE A 117 -7.80 -1.75 -1.54
C PHE A 117 -8.40 -3.16 -1.44
N HIS A 118 -7.62 -4.09 -0.95
CA HIS A 118 -8.06 -5.48 -0.74
C HIS A 118 -8.03 -5.75 0.76
N ILE A 119 -9.19 -5.99 1.36
CA ILE A 119 -9.29 -6.12 2.82
C ILE A 119 -9.56 -7.57 3.17
N PHE A 120 -8.81 -8.09 4.12
CA PHE A 120 -8.94 -9.48 4.56
C PHE A 120 -9.12 -9.54 6.07
N ASP A 121 -9.88 -10.52 6.51
CA ASP A 121 -10.01 -10.83 7.92
C ASP A 121 -8.64 -11.20 8.48
N SER A 122 -8.27 -10.65 9.65
CA SER A 122 -6.94 -10.84 10.21
C SER A 122 -6.69 -12.25 10.72
N GLN A 123 -7.74 -13.02 10.98
CA GLN A 123 -7.61 -14.38 11.52
C GLN A 123 -7.85 -15.44 10.46
N THR A 124 -8.91 -15.30 9.68
CA THR A 124 -9.25 -16.29 8.64
C THR A 124 -8.60 -16.01 7.32
N GLU A 125 -8.16 -14.78 7.09
CA GLU A 125 -7.62 -14.28 5.83
C GLU A 125 -8.64 -14.32 4.69
N GLU A 126 -9.92 -14.46 5.02
CA GLU A 126 -10.98 -14.36 4.02
C GLU A 126 -11.16 -12.90 3.60
N ARG A 127 -11.46 -12.72 2.32
CA ARG A 127 -11.68 -11.39 1.76
C ARG A 127 -12.96 -10.79 2.30
N LEU A 128 -12.90 -9.54 2.76
CA LEU A 128 -14.03 -8.82 3.35
C LEU A 128 -14.73 -7.90 2.37
N ASN A 129 -14.04 -7.35 1.40
CA ASN A 129 -14.63 -6.45 0.41
C ASN A 129 -14.77 -7.12 -0.95
N PRO A 130 -15.71 -6.65 -1.80
CA PRO A 130 -15.94 -7.23 -3.13
C PRO A 130 -14.73 -7.19 -4.04
#